data_c8a27ce37cbd40e30d9b00bac8a23080
#
_entry.id   c8a27ce37cbd40e30d9b00bac8a23080
#
_cell.length_a   1.000
_cell.length_b   1.000
_cell.length_c   1.000
_cell.angle_alpha   90.00
_cell.angle_beta   90.00
_cell.angle_gamma   90.00
#
_symmetry.space_group_name_H-M   'P 1'
#
loop_
_entity.id
_entity.type
_entity.pdbx_description
1 polymer ?
#
loop_
_entity_poly.entity_id
_entity_poly.type
_entity_poly.pdbx_seq_one_letter_code
_entity_poly.pdbx_strand_id
1 'polypeptide(L)'
;MNPNVACLVIQFLLLGAGQASPWTSPPVKSDHPFLFMWNAPTELCESRFGLPLDLSHFHLVSSTLKSATDQSISIFYNDRFGIVPYVDEDTGEFVDEGLPQLVDLKEHRELAEDDIEFYIPVDQPGLAVLDLEEWRPQWVRNWGGKDIYRQISVERVKARNGSLSDDEAEDRAKILFERAAQRYFLRSLRIGKRLRPKRLWGYYLYPDCYNYDYNQDMDEFTGECPDIEKERNDDLLWLWGASTALYPSIYLEVALRDSAQARRFVRHRMVEAVRVSTLANGSYSVPVYAYIRPVYKDSTDEYMSEMDLVSTIGEAAALGAAGVVSWGDMNVTDSEDSCFDARRHLVDVMNPYILNVSTASRLCSEALCQSRGRCVRKRWDDDVFLHLDPRRYRIERRRGPLTVSGGGPSRDDVDWFDRHFDCMCYDESPCRSVETFNAVQDDPFHAGSRSSGRRPSVGSYFLLMAAATSLLGALLG
;
A
#
# COMPACT_ATOMS: atom_id res chain seq x y z
N MET A 1 66.33 11.85 25.62
CA MET A 1 65.61 11.37 26.81
C MET A 1 64.13 11.36 26.45
N ASN A 2 63.58 10.18 26.23
CA ASN A 2 62.16 9.94 25.97
C ASN A 2 61.34 10.00 27.27
N PRO A 3 60.11 10.44 27.22
CA PRO A 3 59.11 9.59 27.83
C PRO A 3 57.95 9.24 26.91
N ASN A 4 57.60 7.97 27.00
CA ASN A 4 56.48 7.29 26.40
C ASN A 4 55.14 8.03 26.51
N VAL A 5 54.51 8.25 25.37
CA VAL A 5 53.05 8.54 25.29
C VAL A 5 52.38 7.22 24.91
N ALA A 6 51.80 6.59 25.91
CA ALA A 6 50.92 5.44 25.75
C ALA A 6 49.62 5.92 25.06
N CYS A 7 49.44 5.52 23.82
CA CYS A 7 48.18 5.73 23.10
C CYS A 7 47.19 4.68 23.60
N LEU A 8 46.30 5.10 24.49
CA LEU A 8 45.14 4.31 24.90
C LEU A 8 44.16 4.23 23.72
N VAL A 9 44.18 3.14 23.01
CA VAL A 9 43.15 2.77 22.05
C VAL A 9 41.92 2.31 22.88
N ILE A 10 41.02 3.24 23.10
CA ILE A 10 39.68 2.92 23.60
C ILE A 10 38.94 2.24 22.44
N GLN A 11 38.94 0.91 22.42
CA GLN A 11 38.00 0.13 21.62
C GLN A 11 36.61 0.36 22.19
N PHE A 12 35.84 1.23 21.55
CA PHE A 12 34.41 1.24 21.71
C PHE A 12 33.87 -0.09 21.15
N LEU A 13 33.62 -1.03 22.01
CA LEU A 13 32.69 -2.11 21.79
C LEU A 13 31.31 -1.46 21.66
N LEU A 14 30.93 -1.08 20.47
CA LEU A 14 29.54 -0.88 20.11
C LEU A 14 28.88 -2.25 20.18
N LEU A 15 28.38 -2.59 21.37
CA LEU A 15 27.32 -3.57 21.53
C LEU A 15 26.19 -3.04 20.62
N GLY A 16 26.00 -3.70 19.49
CA GLY A 16 24.84 -3.47 18.63
C GLY A 16 23.59 -3.75 19.43
N ALA A 17 23.05 -2.70 20.05
CA ALA A 17 21.65 -2.71 20.41
C ALA A 17 20.92 -2.87 19.08
N GLY A 18 20.37 -4.06 18.81
CA GLY A 18 19.53 -4.30 17.66
C GLY A 18 18.46 -3.22 17.64
N GLN A 19 18.50 -2.37 16.62
CA GLN A 19 17.42 -1.39 16.44
C GLN A 19 16.14 -2.20 16.31
N ALA A 20 15.18 -1.95 17.19
CA ALA A 20 13.87 -2.55 17.09
C ALA A 20 13.32 -2.24 15.68
N SER A 21 12.76 -3.25 15.03
CA SER A 21 12.11 -3.03 13.73
C SER A 21 11.03 -1.95 13.89
N PRO A 22 10.88 -1.03 12.93
CA PRO A 22 9.88 0.01 13.04
C PRO A 22 8.48 -0.62 13.11
N TRP A 23 7.62 -0.02 13.92
CA TRP A 23 6.21 -0.38 13.98
C TRP A 23 5.40 0.37 12.90
N THR A 24 4.17 -0.06 12.64
CA THR A 24 3.28 0.56 11.65
C THR A 24 1.84 0.58 12.17
N SER A 25 0.96 1.34 11.53
CA SER A 25 -0.47 1.29 11.89
C SER A 25 -1.12 -0.05 11.56
N PRO A 26 -2.15 -0.46 12.33
CA PRO A 26 -2.91 -1.65 12.00
C PRO A 26 -3.63 -1.50 10.66
N PRO A 27 -4.00 -2.60 10.01
CA PRO A 27 -4.72 -2.56 8.73
C PRO A 27 -6.09 -1.90 8.88
N VAL A 28 -6.54 -1.17 7.85
CA VAL A 28 -7.87 -0.51 7.85
C VAL A 28 -9.05 -1.48 7.92
N LYS A 29 -8.82 -2.76 7.63
CA LYS A 29 -9.74 -3.87 7.86
C LYS A 29 -9.04 -4.88 8.75
N SER A 30 -9.56 -5.07 9.96
CA SER A 30 -9.01 -6.01 10.94
C SER A 30 -8.87 -7.43 10.36
N ASP A 31 -7.98 -8.22 10.94
CA ASP A 31 -7.71 -9.62 10.60
C ASP A 31 -7.13 -9.88 9.18
N HIS A 32 -6.79 -8.81 8.46
CA HIS A 32 -6.17 -8.89 7.14
C HIS A 32 -4.83 -8.15 7.13
N PRO A 33 -3.72 -8.80 7.48
CA PRO A 33 -2.39 -8.16 7.57
C PRO A 33 -1.88 -7.63 6.23
N PHE A 34 -2.40 -8.15 5.12
CA PHE A 34 -2.18 -7.67 3.76
C PHE A 34 -3.51 -7.53 3.04
N LEU A 35 -3.80 -6.33 2.53
CA LEU A 35 -5.08 -6.00 1.91
C LEU A 35 -5.02 -6.09 0.39
N PHE A 36 -6.01 -6.76 -0.18
CA PHE A 36 -6.28 -6.73 -1.61
C PHE A 36 -7.42 -5.77 -1.88
N MET A 37 -7.20 -4.81 -2.76
CA MET A 37 -8.16 -3.76 -3.03
C MET A 37 -8.39 -3.64 -4.53
N TRP A 38 -9.65 -3.44 -4.91
CA TRP A 38 -10.08 -3.24 -6.29
C TRP A 38 -10.58 -1.81 -6.46
N ASN A 39 -10.04 -1.09 -7.43
CA ASN A 39 -10.42 0.27 -7.74
C ASN A 39 -10.51 0.46 -9.27
N ALA A 40 -11.64 0.02 -9.84
CA ALA A 40 -11.93 0.12 -11.26
C ALA A 40 -13.45 0.19 -11.48
N PRO A 41 -13.95 0.76 -12.60
CA PRO A 41 -15.38 1.02 -12.84
C PRO A 41 -16.14 -0.23 -13.28
N THR A 42 -15.90 -1.37 -12.64
CA THR A 42 -16.38 -2.70 -13.07
C THR A 42 -17.84 -2.98 -12.82
N GLU A 43 -18.54 -2.14 -12.09
CA GLU A 43 -20.01 -2.11 -12.02
C GLU A 43 -20.67 -1.87 -13.39
N LEU A 44 -19.91 -1.27 -14.32
CA LEU A 44 -20.38 -1.07 -15.70
C LEU A 44 -20.51 -2.39 -16.47
N CYS A 45 -19.74 -3.41 -16.14
CA CYS A 45 -19.87 -4.73 -16.77
C CYS A 45 -21.24 -5.37 -16.47
N GLU A 46 -21.71 -5.25 -15.22
CA GLU A 46 -23.04 -5.73 -14.86
C GLU A 46 -24.14 -4.84 -15.43
N SER A 47 -24.02 -3.51 -15.27
CA SER A 47 -25.08 -2.58 -15.65
C SER A 47 -25.26 -2.44 -17.16
N ARG A 48 -24.18 -2.56 -17.97
CA ARG A 48 -24.22 -2.42 -19.44
C ARG A 48 -24.42 -3.75 -20.17
N PHE A 49 -23.81 -4.84 -19.65
CA PHE A 49 -23.70 -6.11 -20.36
C PHE A 49 -24.29 -7.30 -19.59
N GLY A 50 -24.76 -7.10 -18.34
CA GLY A 50 -25.27 -8.20 -17.50
C GLY A 50 -24.19 -9.20 -17.06
N LEU A 51 -22.92 -8.77 -17.02
CA LEU A 51 -21.75 -9.58 -16.68
C LEU A 51 -21.17 -9.16 -15.32
N PRO A 52 -21.70 -9.69 -14.18
CA PRO A 52 -21.12 -9.39 -12.88
C PRO A 52 -19.72 -10.00 -12.73
N LEU A 53 -18.81 -9.26 -12.12
CA LEU A 53 -17.46 -9.72 -11.80
C LEU A 53 -17.40 -10.26 -10.36
N ASP A 54 -16.70 -11.37 -10.14
CA ASP A 54 -16.48 -11.93 -8.80
C ASP A 54 -15.34 -11.19 -8.08
N LEU A 55 -15.71 -10.16 -7.33
CA LEU A 55 -14.80 -9.35 -6.50
C LEU A 55 -14.83 -9.73 -5.02
N SER A 56 -15.45 -10.87 -4.68
CA SER A 56 -15.68 -11.30 -3.29
C SER A 56 -14.41 -11.58 -2.49
N HIS A 57 -13.27 -11.77 -3.16
CA HIS A 57 -11.96 -11.99 -2.54
C HIS A 57 -11.17 -10.69 -2.28
N PHE A 58 -11.64 -9.57 -2.82
CA PHE A 58 -11.07 -8.26 -2.50
C PHE A 58 -11.65 -7.73 -1.19
N HIS A 59 -10.77 -7.20 -0.35
CA HIS A 59 -11.14 -6.69 0.97
C HIS A 59 -11.86 -5.34 0.92
N LEU A 60 -11.49 -4.50 -0.05
CA LEU A 60 -12.14 -3.24 -0.38
C LEU A 60 -12.38 -3.20 -1.88
N VAL A 61 -13.59 -2.82 -2.28
CA VAL A 61 -13.98 -2.63 -3.67
C VAL A 61 -14.50 -1.23 -3.84
N SER A 62 -14.00 -0.52 -4.85
CA SER A 62 -14.38 0.86 -5.14
C SER A 62 -14.32 1.13 -6.65
N SER A 63 -15.13 2.07 -7.09
CA SER A 63 -15.16 2.53 -8.47
C SER A 63 -14.28 3.78 -8.66
N THR A 64 -13.75 3.96 -9.87
CA THR A 64 -13.02 5.16 -10.28
C THR A 64 -13.91 6.21 -10.95
N LEU A 65 -15.20 5.92 -11.15
CA LEU A 65 -16.14 6.86 -11.77
C LEU A 65 -16.26 8.15 -10.96
N LYS A 66 -16.36 9.29 -11.65
CA LYS A 66 -16.56 10.60 -11.03
C LYS A 66 -17.85 10.69 -10.20
N SER A 67 -18.86 9.93 -10.55
CA SER A 67 -20.14 9.87 -9.84
C SER A 67 -20.11 8.95 -8.60
N ALA A 68 -19.05 8.18 -8.39
CA ALA A 68 -18.97 7.23 -7.29
C ALA A 68 -18.57 7.92 -5.98
N THR A 69 -19.52 8.02 -5.05
CA THR A 69 -19.33 8.56 -3.70
C THR A 69 -19.32 7.43 -2.67
N ASP A 70 -19.00 7.75 -1.42
CA ASP A 70 -19.03 6.82 -0.28
C ASP A 70 -18.12 5.58 -0.45
N GLN A 71 -17.10 5.69 -1.30
CA GLN A 71 -16.19 4.60 -1.61
C GLN A 71 -15.18 4.37 -0.48
N SER A 72 -14.78 3.11 -0.27
CA SER A 72 -13.70 2.75 0.68
C SER A 72 -12.31 3.20 0.20
N ILE A 73 -12.15 3.38 -1.11
CA ILE A 73 -10.98 3.97 -1.74
C ILE A 73 -11.49 5.16 -2.56
N SER A 74 -11.16 6.36 -2.13
CA SER A 74 -11.48 7.58 -2.88
C SER A 74 -10.22 8.05 -3.58
N ILE A 75 -10.27 8.14 -4.92
CA ILE A 75 -9.19 8.67 -5.74
C ILE A 75 -9.61 10.03 -6.28
N PHE A 76 -8.77 11.02 -6.09
CA PHE A 76 -9.00 12.40 -6.49
C PHE A 76 -8.09 12.76 -7.65
N TYR A 77 -8.67 12.97 -8.81
CA TYR A 77 -8.00 13.47 -10.00
C TYR A 77 -8.10 15.01 -10.08
N ASN A 78 -7.48 15.59 -11.10
CA ASN A 78 -7.48 17.04 -11.34
C ASN A 78 -8.89 17.65 -11.47
N ASP A 79 -9.89 16.85 -11.85
CA ASP A 79 -11.27 17.27 -12.09
C ASP A 79 -12.19 17.18 -10.86
N ARG A 80 -11.63 16.81 -9.69
CA ARG A 80 -12.41 16.53 -8.48
C ARG A 80 -11.66 16.77 -7.17
N PHE A 81 -10.71 17.70 -7.14
CA PHE A 81 -9.98 18.07 -5.92
C PHE A 81 -9.59 19.55 -5.90
N GLY A 82 -10.55 20.42 -5.60
CA GLY A 82 -10.33 21.86 -5.53
C GLY A 82 -9.80 22.44 -6.84
N ILE A 83 -8.80 23.32 -6.75
CA ILE A 83 -8.13 23.90 -7.91
C ILE A 83 -6.84 23.13 -8.20
N VAL A 84 -6.75 22.52 -9.37
CA VAL A 84 -5.52 21.86 -9.86
C VAL A 84 -5.04 22.60 -11.12
N PRO A 85 -3.98 23.42 -11.03
CA PRO A 85 -3.48 24.14 -12.18
C PRO A 85 -2.71 23.22 -13.12
N TYR A 86 -3.01 23.26 -14.40
CA TYR A 86 -2.26 22.54 -15.41
C TYR A 86 -2.34 23.18 -16.79
N VAL A 87 -1.47 22.72 -17.68
CA VAL A 87 -1.55 23.01 -19.11
C VAL A 87 -2.09 21.76 -19.77
N ASP A 88 -3.20 21.88 -20.48
CA ASP A 88 -3.79 20.80 -21.24
C ASP A 88 -2.83 20.41 -22.38
N GLU A 89 -2.39 19.15 -22.40
CA GLU A 89 -1.36 18.68 -23.35
C GLU A 89 -1.86 18.64 -24.80
N ASP A 90 -3.16 18.48 -25.02
CA ASP A 90 -3.75 18.38 -26.35
C ASP A 90 -4.03 19.77 -26.95
N THR A 91 -4.53 20.69 -26.16
CA THR A 91 -4.96 22.01 -26.61
C THR A 91 -3.94 23.12 -26.34
N GLY A 92 -3.04 22.91 -25.37
CA GLY A 92 -2.11 23.94 -24.88
C GLY A 92 -2.80 25.01 -24.02
N GLU A 93 -4.07 24.82 -23.65
CA GLU A 93 -4.80 25.76 -22.80
C GLU A 93 -4.36 25.70 -21.35
N PHE A 94 -4.38 26.84 -20.70
CA PHE A 94 -4.07 26.98 -19.28
C PHE A 94 -5.35 26.78 -18.46
N VAL A 95 -5.39 25.72 -17.67
CA VAL A 95 -6.44 25.49 -16.69
C VAL A 95 -5.95 26.04 -15.34
N ASP A 96 -6.78 26.85 -14.68
CA ASP A 96 -6.47 27.46 -13.39
C ASP A 96 -5.09 28.14 -13.36
N GLU A 97 -4.80 28.99 -14.34
CA GLU A 97 -3.54 29.69 -14.53
C GLU A 97 -2.33 28.78 -14.88
N GLY A 98 -2.48 27.48 -14.94
CA GLY A 98 -1.50 26.52 -15.45
C GLY A 98 -0.31 26.22 -14.54
N LEU A 99 -0.07 26.98 -13.48
CA LEU A 99 1.12 26.86 -12.65
C LEU A 99 0.83 26.82 -11.14
N PRO A 100 1.51 25.99 -10.35
CA PRO A 100 1.32 25.95 -8.89
C PRO A 100 1.65 27.25 -8.18
N GLN A 101 2.48 28.14 -8.79
CA GLN A 101 2.79 29.44 -8.22
C GLN A 101 1.62 30.42 -8.27
N LEU A 102 0.58 30.12 -9.02
CA LEU A 102 -0.54 31.04 -9.31
C LEU A 102 -1.83 30.67 -8.58
N VAL A 103 -1.87 29.47 -8.04
CA VAL A 103 -3.08 28.97 -7.33
C VAL A 103 -3.41 29.84 -6.12
N ASP A 104 -4.66 30.28 -6.04
CA ASP A 104 -5.22 30.78 -4.78
C ASP A 104 -5.46 29.61 -3.83
N LEU A 105 -4.53 29.41 -2.90
CA LEU A 105 -4.62 28.33 -1.92
C LEU A 105 -5.78 28.49 -0.93
N LYS A 106 -6.42 29.65 -0.85
CA LYS A 106 -7.61 29.84 -0.03
C LYS A 106 -8.82 29.26 -0.77
N GLU A 107 -9.00 29.64 -2.02
CA GLU A 107 -10.06 29.13 -2.89
C GLU A 107 -9.90 27.61 -3.11
N HIS A 108 -8.67 27.15 -3.43
CA HIS A 108 -8.37 25.71 -3.48
C HIS A 108 -8.83 24.97 -2.23
N ARG A 109 -8.59 25.55 -1.05
CA ARG A 109 -9.03 24.90 0.20
C ARG A 109 -10.55 24.79 0.28
N GLU A 110 -11.28 25.86 -0.04
CA GLU A 110 -12.73 25.90 0.05
C GLU A 110 -13.37 24.87 -0.88
N LEU A 111 -12.93 24.80 -2.13
CA LEU A 111 -13.40 23.80 -3.10
C LEU A 111 -12.97 22.37 -2.74
N ALA A 112 -11.73 22.16 -2.27
CA ALA A 112 -11.28 20.82 -1.84
C ALA A 112 -12.01 20.32 -0.59
N GLU A 113 -12.44 21.21 0.32
CA GLU A 113 -13.30 20.86 1.44
C GLU A 113 -14.65 20.35 0.95
N ASP A 114 -15.28 21.03 -0.01
CA ASP A 114 -16.55 20.62 -0.62
C ASP A 114 -16.42 19.27 -1.35
N ASP A 115 -15.34 19.07 -2.12
CA ASP A 115 -15.08 17.80 -2.80
C ASP A 115 -14.90 16.63 -1.81
N ILE A 116 -14.12 16.84 -0.76
CA ILE A 116 -13.91 15.80 0.27
C ILE A 116 -15.22 15.46 0.98
N GLU A 117 -16.06 16.47 1.26
CA GLU A 117 -17.36 16.27 1.89
C GLU A 117 -18.33 15.53 0.99
N PHE A 118 -18.27 15.78 -0.31
CA PHE A 118 -19.09 15.10 -1.32
C PHE A 118 -18.68 13.62 -1.50
N TYR A 119 -17.37 13.32 -1.56
CA TYR A 119 -16.90 11.98 -1.89
C TYR A 119 -16.74 11.05 -0.67
N ILE A 120 -16.46 11.60 0.51
CA ILE A 120 -16.07 10.79 1.67
C ILE A 120 -16.97 11.05 2.88
N PRO A 121 -17.70 10.05 3.39
CA PRO A 121 -18.43 10.14 4.66
C PRO A 121 -17.49 10.45 5.85
N VAL A 122 -18.01 11.17 6.87
CA VAL A 122 -17.22 11.73 7.98
C VAL A 122 -16.37 10.69 8.69
N ASP A 123 -16.92 9.55 9.04
CA ASP A 123 -16.28 8.58 9.93
C ASP A 123 -15.81 7.29 9.24
N GLN A 124 -15.86 7.25 7.92
CA GLN A 124 -15.52 6.05 7.14
C GLN A 124 -14.01 5.88 7.03
N PRO A 125 -13.42 4.76 7.51
CA PRO A 125 -12.02 4.43 7.27
C PRO A 125 -11.80 4.00 5.81
N GLY A 126 -10.53 4.05 5.36
CA GLY A 126 -10.17 3.63 4.01
C GLY A 126 -9.00 4.43 3.46
N LEU A 127 -8.86 4.41 2.14
CA LEU A 127 -7.80 5.14 1.44
C LEU A 127 -8.34 6.43 0.82
N ALA A 128 -7.52 7.46 0.80
CA ALA A 128 -7.76 8.71 0.08
C ALA A 128 -6.49 9.09 -0.69
N VAL A 129 -6.56 8.93 -1.99
CA VAL A 129 -5.40 9.02 -2.88
C VAL A 129 -5.54 10.27 -3.74
N LEU A 130 -4.53 11.12 -3.69
CA LEU A 130 -4.42 12.29 -4.57
C LEU A 130 -3.62 11.87 -5.81
N ASP A 131 -4.30 11.79 -6.94
CA ASP A 131 -3.70 11.40 -8.22
C ASP A 131 -3.59 12.62 -9.12
N LEU A 132 -2.55 13.42 -8.86
CA LEU A 132 -2.27 14.68 -9.53
C LEU A 132 -0.94 14.53 -10.29
N GLU A 133 -1.05 14.20 -11.57
CA GLU A 133 0.09 13.84 -12.39
C GLU A 133 0.54 14.93 -13.37
N GLU A 134 -0.17 16.05 -13.44
CA GLU A 134 0.07 17.12 -14.40
C GLU A 134 1.49 17.67 -14.29
N TRP A 135 1.98 17.88 -13.08
CA TRP A 135 3.35 18.30 -12.79
C TRP A 135 3.89 17.62 -11.53
N ARG A 136 5.20 17.63 -11.36
CA ARG A 136 5.89 17.08 -10.20
C ARG A 136 6.38 18.20 -9.28
N PRO A 137 6.41 18.04 -7.94
CA PRO A 137 6.83 19.10 -7.01
C PRO A 137 8.30 19.45 -7.13
N GLN A 138 9.13 18.56 -7.67
CA GLN A 138 10.56 18.80 -7.93
C GLN A 138 10.75 19.28 -9.37
N TRP A 139 11.47 20.38 -9.53
CA TRP A 139 11.75 21.01 -10.83
C TRP A 139 12.33 20.02 -11.85
N VAL A 140 13.33 19.26 -11.42
CA VAL A 140 14.05 18.31 -12.27
C VAL A 140 13.18 17.16 -12.79
N ARG A 141 12.05 16.89 -12.16
CA ARG A 141 11.12 15.83 -12.60
C ARG A 141 10.09 16.30 -13.64
N ASN A 142 10.07 17.59 -13.95
CA ASN A 142 9.22 18.14 -15.00
C ASN A 142 9.99 18.19 -16.33
N TRP A 143 10.16 17.03 -16.97
CA TRP A 143 10.83 16.84 -18.25
C TRP A 143 9.88 16.23 -19.29
N GLY A 144 10.32 16.17 -20.58
CA GLY A 144 9.44 15.73 -21.69
C GLY A 144 8.26 16.68 -21.85
N GLY A 145 7.03 16.18 -21.95
CA GLY A 145 5.82 17.00 -22.04
C GLY A 145 5.66 17.99 -20.87
N LYS A 146 6.15 17.62 -19.69
CA LYS A 146 6.09 18.48 -18.49
C LYS A 146 7.12 19.62 -18.47
N ASP A 147 8.03 19.70 -19.44
CA ASP A 147 8.98 20.80 -19.54
C ASP A 147 8.28 22.17 -19.72
N ILE A 148 7.09 22.18 -20.23
CA ILE A 148 6.25 23.37 -20.37
C ILE A 148 6.13 24.16 -19.05
N TYR A 149 6.00 23.47 -17.91
CA TYR A 149 5.92 24.13 -16.60
C TYR A 149 7.19 24.87 -16.21
N ARG A 150 8.37 24.35 -16.61
CA ARG A 150 9.66 25.01 -16.40
C ARG A 150 9.79 26.21 -17.31
N GLN A 151 9.49 26.06 -18.60
CA GLN A 151 9.56 27.13 -19.59
C GLN A 151 8.70 28.33 -19.18
N ILE A 152 7.42 28.09 -18.91
CA ILE A 152 6.49 29.16 -18.52
C ILE A 152 6.92 29.83 -17.21
N SER A 153 7.45 29.05 -16.25
CA SER A 153 7.95 29.61 -14.99
C SER A 153 9.13 30.56 -15.21
N VAL A 154 10.07 30.22 -16.11
CA VAL A 154 11.22 31.06 -16.48
C VAL A 154 10.76 32.32 -17.20
N GLU A 155 9.90 32.19 -18.21
CA GLU A 155 9.32 33.34 -18.94
C GLU A 155 8.65 34.33 -18.00
N ARG A 156 7.90 33.83 -17.03
CA ARG A 156 7.24 34.66 -16.02
C ARG A 156 8.21 35.40 -15.11
N VAL A 157 9.34 34.81 -14.77
CA VAL A 157 10.40 35.48 -14.01
C VAL A 157 11.04 36.58 -14.86
N LYS A 158 11.37 36.30 -16.12
CA LYS A 158 11.94 37.28 -17.06
C LYS A 158 10.97 38.45 -17.33
N ALA A 159 9.68 38.19 -17.47
CA ALA A 159 8.68 39.21 -17.67
C ALA A 159 8.59 40.20 -16.48
N ARG A 160 8.88 39.73 -15.26
CA ARG A 160 8.88 40.56 -14.05
C ARG A 160 10.20 41.31 -13.84
N ASN A 161 11.31 40.77 -14.31
CA ASN A 161 12.64 41.35 -14.20
C ASN A 161 13.49 40.97 -15.43
N GLY A 162 13.39 41.78 -16.47
CA GLY A 162 14.09 41.56 -17.74
C GLY A 162 15.62 41.81 -17.69
N SER A 163 16.18 42.15 -16.54
CA SER A 163 17.65 42.32 -16.38
C SER A 163 18.38 41.04 -15.96
N LEU A 164 17.65 39.98 -15.62
CA LEU A 164 18.25 38.70 -15.24
C LEU A 164 18.81 37.98 -16.46
N SER A 165 19.95 37.32 -16.29
CA SER A 165 20.45 36.32 -17.24
C SER A 165 19.52 35.11 -17.31
N ASP A 166 19.70 34.28 -18.31
CA ASP A 166 18.89 33.05 -18.46
C ASP A 166 19.06 32.13 -17.26
N ASP A 167 20.28 31.91 -16.80
CA ASP A 167 20.59 31.06 -15.64
C ASP A 167 19.95 31.63 -14.34
N GLU A 168 20.11 32.96 -14.10
CA GLU A 168 19.47 33.58 -12.92
C GLU A 168 17.97 33.51 -12.94
N ALA A 169 17.36 33.61 -14.13
CA ALA A 169 15.93 33.49 -14.29
C ALA A 169 15.44 32.05 -14.04
N GLU A 170 16.19 31.05 -14.52
CA GLU A 170 15.90 29.63 -14.28
C GLU A 170 16.03 29.27 -12.80
N ASP A 171 17.12 29.62 -12.15
CA ASP A 171 17.33 29.40 -10.71
C ASP A 171 16.20 30.03 -9.88
N ARG A 172 15.81 31.25 -10.25
CA ARG A 172 14.69 31.92 -9.57
C ARG A 172 13.36 31.23 -9.80
N ALA A 173 13.10 30.80 -11.03
CA ALA A 173 11.89 30.08 -11.42
C ALA A 173 11.78 28.76 -10.67
N LYS A 174 12.87 27.98 -10.61
CA LYS A 174 12.96 26.73 -9.85
C LYS A 174 12.58 26.92 -8.38
N ILE A 175 13.19 27.89 -7.70
CA ILE A 175 12.90 28.17 -6.28
C ILE A 175 11.44 28.53 -6.08
N LEU A 176 10.84 29.35 -6.96
CA LEU A 176 9.45 29.77 -6.85
C LEU A 176 8.48 28.62 -7.12
N PHE A 177 8.79 27.79 -8.12
CA PHE A 177 8.00 26.63 -8.49
C PHE A 177 7.97 25.60 -7.34
N GLU A 178 9.15 25.12 -6.91
CA GLU A 178 9.26 24.08 -5.90
C GLU A 178 8.62 24.50 -4.55
N ARG A 179 8.80 25.75 -4.15
CA ARG A 179 8.14 26.29 -2.95
C ARG A 179 6.62 26.36 -3.08
N ALA A 180 6.11 26.68 -4.25
CA ALA A 180 4.67 26.73 -4.49
C ALA A 180 4.09 25.32 -4.54
N ALA A 181 4.73 24.41 -5.26
CA ALA A 181 4.37 23.02 -5.35
C ALA A 181 4.35 22.33 -3.97
N GLN A 182 5.40 22.53 -3.15
CA GLN A 182 5.43 22.02 -1.78
C GLN A 182 4.26 22.55 -0.94
N ARG A 183 3.98 23.86 -1.02
CA ARG A 183 2.86 24.44 -0.27
C ARG A 183 1.50 23.88 -0.69
N TYR A 184 1.32 23.68 -1.99
CA TYR A 184 0.11 23.07 -2.55
C TYR A 184 -0.07 21.63 -2.03
N PHE A 185 0.92 20.77 -2.20
CA PHE A 185 0.90 19.38 -1.74
C PHE A 185 0.61 19.27 -0.24
N LEU A 186 1.32 20.05 0.57
CA LEU A 186 1.12 20.07 2.02
C LEU A 186 -0.25 20.61 2.43
N ARG A 187 -0.78 21.61 1.72
CA ARG A 187 -2.12 22.15 2.01
C ARG A 187 -3.17 21.10 1.74
N SER A 188 -3.12 20.44 0.60
CA SER A 188 -4.04 19.39 0.18
C SER A 188 -4.10 18.23 1.20
N LEU A 189 -2.95 17.69 1.61
CA LEU A 189 -2.89 16.64 2.64
C LEU A 189 -3.45 17.11 4.00
N ARG A 190 -3.16 18.36 4.41
CA ARG A 190 -3.68 18.90 5.68
C ARG A 190 -5.19 19.05 5.68
N ILE A 191 -5.78 19.48 4.57
CA ILE A 191 -7.23 19.58 4.40
C ILE A 191 -7.85 18.19 4.58
N GLY A 192 -7.38 17.20 3.83
CA GLY A 192 -7.87 15.83 3.87
C GLY A 192 -7.77 15.21 5.26
N LYS A 193 -6.60 15.26 5.87
CA LYS A 193 -6.36 14.72 7.23
C LYS A 193 -7.21 15.38 8.31
N ARG A 194 -7.50 16.66 8.17
CA ARG A 194 -8.35 17.39 9.10
C ARG A 194 -9.82 16.97 8.98
N LEU A 195 -10.33 16.86 7.75
CA LEU A 195 -11.74 16.56 7.51
C LEU A 195 -12.06 15.08 7.64
N ARG A 196 -11.14 14.21 7.27
CA ARG A 196 -11.31 12.74 7.25
C ARG A 196 -10.11 12.05 7.90
N PRO A 197 -9.93 12.18 9.23
CA PRO A 197 -8.75 11.66 9.94
C PRO A 197 -8.65 10.13 9.97
N LYS A 198 -9.76 9.43 9.70
CA LYS A 198 -9.77 7.96 9.59
C LYS A 198 -9.31 7.45 8.23
N ARG A 199 -9.11 8.35 7.25
CA ARG A 199 -8.58 8.01 5.94
C ARG A 199 -7.05 8.07 5.93
N LEU A 200 -6.48 7.20 5.14
CA LEU A 200 -5.05 7.19 4.86
C LEU A 200 -4.79 8.04 3.61
N TRP A 201 -4.16 9.20 3.82
CA TRP A 201 -3.91 10.22 2.82
C TRP A 201 -2.49 10.15 2.28
N GLY A 202 -2.34 10.20 0.97
CA GLY A 202 -1.06 10.28 0.26
C GLY A 202 -1.26 10.59 -1.21
N TYR A 203 -0.16 10.74 -1.92
CA TYR A 203 -0.18 10.94 -3.37
C TYR A 203 0.14 9.63 -4.09
N TYR A 204 -0.61 9.35 -5.18
CA TYR A 204 -0.27 8.30 -6.11
C TYR A 204 1.10 8.57 -6.75
N LEU A 205 1.80 7.50 -7.13
CA LEU A 205 3.13 7.47 -7.70
C LEU A 205 4.29 7.67 -6.70
N TYR A 206 4.04 8.17 -5.51
CA TYR A 206 5.10 8.49 -4.54
C TYR A 206 5.27 7.44 -3.45
N PRO A 207 6.55 7.00 -3.15
CA PRO A 207 7.80 7.38 -3.83
C PRO A 207 7.94 6.71 -5.21
N ASP A 208 8.69 7.36 -6.11
CA ASP A 208 9.08 6.78 -7.39
C ASP A 208 10.54 6.29 -7.33
N CYS A 209 10.87 5.32 -8.19
CA CYS A 209 12.19 4.71 -8.30
C CYS A 209 12.83 4.95 -9.68
N TYR A 210 12.00 5.15 -10.72
CA TYR A 210 12.39 5.40 -12.11
C TYR A 210 13.46 4.43 -12.66
N ASN A 211 13.30 3.14 -12.43
CA ASN A 211 14.23 2.08 -12.82
C ASN A 211 13.82 1.40 -14.15
N TYR A 212 13.77 2.17 -15.24
CA TYR A 212 13.32 1.72 -16.56
C TYR A 212 14.47 1.32 -17.49
N ASP A 213 15.66 1.01 -16.97
CA ASP A 213 16.85 0.69 -17.75
C ASP A 213 16.72 -0.61 -18.57
N TYR A 214 15.74 -1.47 -18.25
CA TYR A 214 15.38 -2.63 -19.06
C TYR A 214 15.02 -2.25 -20.51
N ASN A 215 14.60 -1.01 -20.76
CA ASN A 215 14.34 -0.50 -22.10
C ASN A 215 15.63 -0.26 -22.91
N GLN A 216 16.80 -0.22 -22.27
CA GLN A 216 18.10 -0.08 -22.89
C GLN A 216 18.76 -1.44 -23.08
N ASP A 217 18.84 -2.23 -22.02
CA ASP A 217 19.41 -3.57 -22.01
C ASP A 217 18.68 -4.46 -20.98
N MET A 218 17.86 -5.38 -21.50
CA MET A 218 17.09 -6.30 -20.66
C MET A 218 17.97 -7.31 -19.93
N ASP A 219 19.08 -7.75 -20.53
CA ASP A 219 19.95 -8.79 -19.98
C ASP A 219 20.80 -8.24 -18.82
N GLU A 220 21.25 -6.99 -18.93
CA GLU A 220 22.05 -6.28 -17.92
C GLU A 220 21.17 -5.62 -16.83
N PHE A 221 19.86 -5.66 -16.97
CA PHE A 221 18.94 -4.99 -16.04
C PHE A 221 19.00 -5.58 -14.63
N THR A 222 19.45 -4.78 -13.67
CA THR A 222 19.53 -5.14 -12.24
C THR A 222 18.24 -4.89 -11.47
N GLY A 223 17.42 -3.95 -11.91
CA GLY A 223 16.22 -3.46 -11.23
C GLY A 223 16.48 -2.35 -10.21
N GLU A 224 17.73 -2.05 -9.87
CA GLU A 224 18.09 -1.09 -8.82
C GLU A 224 17.52 0.31 -9.11
N CYS A 225 17.07 0.97 -8.05
CA CYS A 225 16.76 2.40 -8.12
C CYS A 225 18.04 3.18 -8.28
N PRO A 226 18.17 4.05 -9.30
CA PRO A 226 19.32 4.94 -9.42
C PRO A 226 19.53 5.77 -8.14
N ASP A 227 20.78 6.00 -7.75
CA ASP A 227 21.08 6.76 -6.52
C ASP A 227 20.48 8.17 -6.57
N ILE A 228 20.50 8.81 -7.73
CA ILE A 228 19.85 10.12 -7.92
C ILE A 228 18.34 10.10 -7.63
N GLU A 229 17.67 8.97 -7.86
CA GLU A 229 16.25 8.83 -7.53
C GLU A 229 16.02 8.68 -6.02
N LYS A 230 16.92 7.96 -5.33
CA LYS A 230 16.93 7.87 -3.87
C LYS A 230 17.16 9.24 -3.23
N GLU A 231 18.14 10.03 -3.74
CA GLU A 231 18.39 11.40 -3.30
C GLU A 231 17.17 12.30 -3.52
N ARG A 232 16.51 12.19 -4.67
CA ARG A 232 15.26 12.92 -4.95
C ARG A 232 14.13 12.55 -4.00
N ASN A 233 14.03 11.29 -3.59
CA ASN A 233 13.07 10.86 -2.57
C ASN A 233 13.47 11.42 -1.18
N ASP A 234 14.75 11.50 -0.85
CA ASP A 234 15.21 12.08 0.41
C ASP A 234 14.88 13.58 0.50
N ASP A 235 14.96 14.32 -0.61
CA ASP A 235 14.51 15.72 -0.71
C ASP A 235 13.02 15.93 -0.46
N LEU A 236 12.20 14.87 -0.58
CA LEU A 236 10.77 14.88 -0.32
C LEU A 236 10.38 14.49 1.13
N LEU A 237 11.32 14.53 2.07
CA LEU A 237 11.08 14.21 3.49
C LEU A 237 9.85 14.92 4.06
N TRP A 238 9.59 16.16 3.64
CA TRP A 238 8.41 16.94 4.01
C TRP A 238 7.10 16.30 3.55
N LEU A 239 7.11 15.58 2.42
CA LEU A 239 5.94 14.86 1.88
C LEU A 239 5.70 13.58 2.68
N TRP A 240 6.75 12.84 2.98
CA TRP A 240 6.66 11.61 3.79
C TRP A 240 6.13 11.89 5.19
N GLY A 241 6.59 12.95 5.82
CA GLY A 241 6.10 13.39 7.14
C GLY A 241 4.66 13.91 7.14
N ALA A 242 4.15 14.34 5.98
CA ALA A 242 2.77 14.79 5.85
C ALA A 242 1.79 13.68 5.46
N SER A 243 2.26 12.64 4.77
CA SER A 243 1.44 11.50 4.32
C SER A 243 1.09 10.57 5.48
N THR A 244 -0.06 9.89 5.39
CA THR A 244 -0.45 8.81 6.32
C THR A 244 -0.50 7.45 5.64
N ALA A 245 -0.29 7.41 4.33
CA ALA A 245 0.06 6.23 3.54
C ALA A 245 0.91 6.64 2.33
N LEU A 246 1.65 5.68 1.77
CA LEU A 246 2.42 5.83 0.53
C LEU A 246 1.79 4.96 -0.56
N TYR A 247 1.74 5.49 -1.78
CA TYR A 247 1.08 4.85 -2.92
C TYR A 247 2.01 4.70 -4.14
N PRO A 248 3.13 3.96 -4.03
CA PRO A 248 4.04 3.73 -5.14
C PRO A 248 3.36 2.93 -6.25
N SER A 249 3.74 3.17 -7.50
CA SER A 249 3.33 2.40 -8.66
C SER A 249 4.33 1.28 -8.97
N ILE A 250 3.81 0.07 -9.16
CA ILE A 250 4.58 -1.11 -9.58
C ILE A 250 3.97 -1.73 -10.85
N TYR A 251 3.40 -0.90 -11.72
CA TYR A 251 2.81 -1.32 -12.99
C TYR A 251 3.87 -1.95 -13.88
N LEU A 252 3.61 -3.14 -14.41
CA LEU A 252 4.45 -3.81 -15.38
C LEU A 252 4.08 -3.41 -16.80
N GLU A 253 5.08 -3.30 -17.66
CA GLU A 253 4.93 -3.21 -19.12
C GLU A 253 5.06 -4.61 -19.74
N VAL A 254 4.46 -4.81 -20.92
CA VAL A 254 4.49 -6.09 -21.65
C VAL A 254 5.93 -6.59 -21.88
N ALA A 255 6.90 -5.69 -22.03
CA ALA A 255 8.31 -6.03 -22.17
C ALA A 255 8.87 -6.83 -20.99
N LEU A 256 8.29 -6.67 -19.79
CA LEU A 256 8.69 -7.39 -18.59
C LEU A 256 7.91 -8.70 -18.35
N ARG A 257 6.93 -9.01 -19.19
CA ARG A 257 6.03 -10.15 -19.04
C ARG A 257 6.80 -11.45 -18.76
N ASP A 258 6.34 -12.21 -17.77
CA ASP A 258 6.83 -13.54 -17.42
C ASP A 258 8.37 -13.62 -17.24
N SER A 259 8.99 -12.55 -16.77
CA SER A 259 10.45 -12.44 -16.68
C SER A 259 10.97 -12.32 -15.24
N ALA A 260 12.22 -12.69 -15.02
CA ALA A 260 12.91 -12.40 -13.77
C ALA A 260 13.12 -10.89 -13.57
N GLN A 261 13.17 -10.13 -14.66
CA GLN A 261 13.33 -8.69 -14.69
C GLN A 261 12.08 -7.98 -14.13
N ALA A 262 10.87 -8.51 -14.38
CA ALA A 262 9.64 -8.02 -13.74
C ALA A 262 9.77 -8.01 -12.22
N ARG A 263 10.25 -9.12 -11.65
CA ARG A 263 10.45 -9.24 -10.20
C ARG A 263 11.53 -8.28 -9.70
N ARG A 264 12.65 -8.12 -10.41
CA ARG A 264 13.70 -7.15 -10.05
C ARG A 264 13.16 -5.73 -10.06
N PHE A 265 12.42 -5.36 -11.11
CA PHE A 265 11.78 -4.06 -11.25
C PHE A 265 10.89 -3.73 -10.04
N VAL A 266 9.99 -4.64 -9.71
CA VAL A 266 9.05 -4.45 -8.60
C VAL A 266 9.76 -4.48 -7.25
N ARG A 267 10.66 -5.45 -7.04
CA ARG A 267 11.41 -5.62 -5.78
C ARG A 267 12.09 -4.31 -5.36
N HIS A 268 12.85 -3.71 -6.25
CA HIS A 268 13.59 -2.49 -5.93
C HIS A 268 12.69 -1.28 -5.72
N ARG A 269 11.58 -1.17 -6.44
CA ARG A 269 10.55 -0.15 -6.16
C ARG A 269 9.94 -0.31 -4.78
N MET A 270 9.63 -1.54 -4.39
CA MET A 270 9.08 -1.83 -3.07
C MET A 270 10.10 -1.63 -1.95
N VAL A 271 11.36 -2.02 -2.16
CA VAL A 271 12.45 -1.77 -1.21
C VAL A 271 12.64 -0.27 -0.97
N GLU A 272 12.63 0.54 -2.04
CA GLU A 272 12.70 1.99 -1.92
C GLU A 272 11.48 2.58 -1.20
N ALA A 273 10.27 2.10 -1.51
CA ALA A 273 9.06 2.55 -0.83
C ALA A 273 9.07 2.22 0.68
N VAL A 274 9.58 1.04 1.05
CA VAL A 274 9.75 0.63 2.45
C VAL A 274 10.82 1.50 3.12
N ARG A 275 11.96 1.77 2.47
CA ARG A 275 12.98 2.68 2.97
C ARG A 275 12.40 4.07 3.26
N VAL A 276 11.70 4.63 2.30
CA VAL A 276 11.08 5.96 2.39
C VAL A 276 10.02 6.02 3.51
N SER A 277 9.29 4.92 3.73
CA SER A 277 8.22 4.89 4.73
C SER A 277 8.68 5.18 6.16
N THR A 278 9.98 5.03 6.45
CA THR A 278 10.59 5.29 7.76
C THR A 278 11.38 6.58 7.82
N LEU A 279 11.60 7.28 6.70
CA LEU A 279 12.48 8.47 6.66
C LEU A 279 12.02 9.61 7.56
N ALA A 280 10.72 9.85 7.66
CA ALA A 280 10.19 10.93 8.49
C ALA A 280 10.20 10.58 9.99
N ASN A 281 10.15 9.30 10.34
CA ASN A 281 10.22 8.82 11.72
C ASN A 281 10.82 7.41 11.71
N GLY A 282 12.06 7.26 12.13
CA GLY A 282 12.79 5.99 12.08
C GLY A 282 12.19 4.86 12.93
N SER A 283 11.31 5.16 13.89
CA SER A 283 10.62 4.16 14.71
C SER A 283 9.23 3.78 14.16
N TYR A 284 8.68 4.54 13.20
CA TYR A 284 7.37 4.31 12.61
C TYR A 284 7.46 4.23 11.09
N SER A 285 6.91 3.16 10.54
CA SER A 285 6.79 2.95 9.09
C SER A 285 5.38 3.35 8.62
N VAL A 286 5.31 4.36 7.78
CA VAL A 286 4.05 4.75 7.12
C VAL A 286 3.58 3.57 6.25
N PRO A 287 2.30 3.12 6.34
CA PRO A 287 1.83 1.98 5.57
C PRO A 287 1.93 2.23 4.06
N VAL A 288 2.43 1.23 3.33
CA VAL A 288 2.61 1.26 1.87
C VAL A 288 1.53 0.44 1.20
N TYR A 289 0.81 1.03 0.26
CA TYR A 289 -0.18 0.37 -0.60
C TYR A 289 0.26 0.52 -2.05
N ALA A 290 0.83 -0.55 -2.63
CA ALA A 290 1.34 -0.50 -3.98
C ALA A 290 0.21 -0.57 -5.01
N TYR A 291 0.26 0.32 -6.02
CA TYR A 291 -0.66 0.30 -7.14
C TYR A 291 -0.20 -0.71 -8.19
N ILE A 292 -1.10 -1.61 -8.58
CA ILE A 292 -0.96 -2.56 -9.68
C ILE A 292 -2.09 -2.34 -10.69
N ARG A 293 -1.96 -2.93 -11.89
CA ARG A 293 -3.06 -3.05 -12.85
C ARG A 293 -3.37 -4.52 -13.10
N PRO A 294 -4.59 -4.89 -13.44
CA PRO A 294 -4.89 -6.27 -13.88
C PRO A 294 -4.31 -6.57 -15.27
N VAL A 295 -4.13 -5.54 -16.10
CA VAL A 295 -3.48 -5.57 -17.42
C VAL A 295 -2.11 -4.91 -17.38
N TYR A 296 -1.24 -5.18 -18.35
CA TYR A 296 0.03 -4.46 -18.48
C TYR A 296 -0.22 -2.98 -18.77
N LYS A 297 0.72 -2.12 -18.30
CA LYS A 297 0.58 -0.66 -18.36
C LYS A 297 0.40 -0.13 -19.79
N ASP A 298 1.08 -0.74 -20.74
CA ASP A 298 1.13 -0.39 -22.15
C ASP A 298 0.17 -1.25 -23.01
N SER A 299 -0.75 -1.99 -22.37
CA SER A 299 -1.79 -2.78 -23.02
C SER A 299 -3.17 -2.50 -22.42
N THR A 300 -4.23 -2.68 -23.22
CA THR A 300 -5.63 -2.53 -22.76
C THR A 300 -6.32 -3.86 -22.52
N ASP A 301 -5.77 -4.98 -23.02
CA ASP A 301 -6.39 -6.29 -23.09
C ASP A 301 -5.47 -7.45 -22.66
N GLU A 302 -4.18 -7.21 -22.49
CA GLU A 302 -3.25 -8.24 -22.02
C GLU A 302 -3.21 -8.28 -20.49
N TYR A 303 -3.82 -9.31 -19.92
CA TYR A 303 -3.89 -9.51 -18.46
C TYR A 303 -2.61 -10.14 -17.92
N MET A 304 -2.23 -9.75 -16.69
CA MET A 304 -1.05 -10.30 -16.03
C MET A 304 -1.18 -11.80 -15.79
N SER A 305 -0.09 -12.53 -16.01
CA SER A 305 0.03 -13.95 -15.69
C SER A 305 0.15 -14.19 -14.18
N GLU A 306 0.00 -15.45 -13.74
CA GLU A 306 0.28 -15.84 -12.36
C GLU A 306 1.74 -15.52 -11.97
N MET A 307 2.72 -15.70 -12.87
CA MET A 307 4.12 -15.36 -12.61
C MET A 307 4.30 -13.87 -12.32
N ASP A 308 3.58 -13.02 -13.05
CA ASP A 308 3.64 -11.58 -12.84
C ASP A 308 2.86 -11.13 -11.60
N LEU A 309 1.80 -11.86 -11.20
CA LEU A 309 1.18 -11.66 -9.90
C LEU A 309 2.14 -12.01 -8.74
N VAL A 310 2.97 -13.07 -8.89
CA VAL A 310 4.04 -13.36 -7.93
C VAL A 310 5.07 -12.24 -7.89
N SER A 311 5.46 -11.73 -9.06
CA SER A 311 6.45 -10.65 -9.18
C SER A 311 5.95 -9.29 -8.68
N THR A 312 4.64 -9.07 -8.63
CA THR A 312 4.01 -7.81 -8.14
C THR A 312 3.44 -7.98 -6.73
N ILE A 313 2.35 -8.68 -6.60
CA ILE A 313 1.63 -8.89 -5.34
C ILE A 313 2.47 -9.69 -4.35
N GLY A 314 3.11 -10.78 -4.81
CA GLY A 314 3.93 -11.63 -3.98
C GLY A 314 5.13 -10.90 -3.40
N GLU A 315 5.84 -10.09 -4.19
CA GLU A 315 6.94 -9.22 -3.72
C GLU A 315 6.44 -8.16 -2.75
N ALA A 316 5.35 -7.46 -3.07
CA ALA A 316 4.80 -6.43 -2.20
C ALA A 316 4.42 -7.01 -0.81
N ALA A 317 3.75 -8.16 -0.78
CA ALA A 317 3.37 -8.83 0.45
C ALA A 317 4.59 -9.28 1.26
N ALA A 318 5.57 -9.91 0.61
CA ALA A 318 6.78 -10.42 1.27
C ALA A 318 7.66 -9.29 1.82
N LEU A 319 7.71 -8.14 1.18
CA LEU A 319 8.47 -6.96 1.62
C LEU A 319 7.74 -6.09 2.66
N GLY A 320 6.55 -6.50 3.10
CA GLY A 320 5.84 -5.86 4.21
C GLY A 320 4.95 -4.69 3.81
N ALA A 321 4.52 -4.60 2.56
CA ALA A 321 3.45 -3.67 2.19
C ALA A 321 2.18 -3.94 3.01
N ALA A 322 1.37 -2.91 3.23
CA ALA A 322 0.06 -3.04 3.88
C ALA A 322 -1.00 -3.62 2.94
N GLY A 323 -0.76 -3.56 1.64
CA GLY A 323 -1.64 -4.10 0.62
C GLY A 323 -1.30 -3.64 -0.78
N VAL A 324 -2.15 -4.04 -1.73
CA VAL A 324 -2.10 -3.61 -3.13
C VAL A 324 -3.46 -3.06 -3.56
N VAL A 325 -3.43 -2.06 -4.43
CA VAL A 325 -4.61 -1.50 -5.09
C VAL A 325 -4.55 -1.87 -6.57
N SER A 326 -5.46 -2.74 -7.01
CA SER A 326 -5.63 -3.06 -8.43
C SER A 326 -6.48 -1.98 -9.08
N TRP A 327 -5.81 -1.08 -9.79
CA TRP A 327 -6.46 0.03 -10.48
C TRP A 327 -6.75 -0.33 -11.93
N GLY A 328 -7.92 0.08 -12.43
CA GLY A 328 -8.29 -0.04 -13.84
C GLY A 328 -9.03 1.20 -14.34
N ASP A 329 -8.76 1.55 -15.59
CA ASP A 329 -9.45 2.59 -16.33
C ASP A 329 -10.73 2.08 -17.01
N MET A 330 -11.33 2.90 -17.85
CA MET A 330 -12.55 2.56 -18.60
C MET A 330 -12.35 1.43 -19.60
N ASN A 331 -11.12 1.15 -20.07
CA ASN A 331 -10.84 0.09 -21.04
C ASN A 331 -11.22 -1.30 -20.51
N VAL A 332 -11.15 -1.51 -19.19
CA VAL A 332 -11.57 -2.79 -18.55
C VAL A 332 -13.05 -3.07 -18.76
N THR A 333 -13.88 -2.05 -19.04
CA THR A 333 -15.35 -2.12 -19.13
C THR A 333 -15.91 -1.53 -20.41
N ASP A 334 -15.07 -1.33 -21.40
CA ASP A 334 -15.43 -0.64 -22.66
C ASP A 334 -16.41 -1.46 -23.51
N SER A 335 -16.27 -2.78 -23.52
CA SER A 335 -17.07 -3.71 -24.31
C SER A 335 -17.52 -4.93 -23.49
N GLU A 336 -18.43 -5.73 -24.07
CA GLU A 336 -18.81 -7.03 -23.51
C GLU A 336 -17.60 -7.97 -23.48
N ASP A 337 -16.75 -7.95 -24.50
CA ASP A 337 -15.53 -8.77 -24.59
C ASP A 337 -14.52 -8.39 -23.50
N SER A 338 -14.26 -7.09 -23.29
CA SER A 338 -13.36 -6.66 -22.20
C SER A 338 -13.88 -7.05 -20.82
N CYS A 339 -15.18 -6.96 -20.57
CA CYS A 339 -15.80 -7.45 -19.34
C CYS A 339 -15.68 -8.98 -19.21
N PHE A 340 -15.81 -9.72 -20.29
CA PHE A 340 -15.64 -11.18 -20.28
C PHE A 340 -14.20 -11.58 -19.97
N ASP A 341 -13.22 -10.90 -20.56
CA ASP A 341 -11.80 -11.14 -20.29
C ASP A 341 -11.41 -10.77 -18.86
N ALA A 342 -11.91 -9.65 -18.34
CA ALA A 342 -11.76 -9.29 -16.93
C ALA A 342 -12.32 -10.37 -15.99
N ARG A 343 -13.53 -10.85 -16.28
CA ARG A 343 -14.17 -11.92 -15.51
C ARG A 343 -13.37 -13.21 -15.56
N ARG A 344 -12.90 -13.61 -16.73
CA ARG A 344 -12.07 -14.82 -16.91
C ARG A 344 -10.78 -14.71 -16.11
N HIS A 345 -10.06 -13.58 -16.22
CA HIS A 345 -8.83 -13.35 -15.49
C HIS A 345 -9.05 -13.41 -13.95
N LEU A 346 -10.10 -12.75 -13.46
CA LEU A 346 -10.46 -12.79 -12.03
C LEU A 346 -10.71 -14.22 -11.55
N VAL A 347 -11.51 -15.00 -12.30
CA VAL A 347 -11.91 -16.35 -11.88
C VAL A 347 -10.77 -17.36 -11.94
N ASP A 348 -9.96 -17.28 -13.01
CA ASP A 348 -8.98 -18.33 -13.34
C ASP A 348 -7.59 -18.04 -12.76
N VAL A 349 -7.23 -16.77 -12.55
CA VAL A 349 -5.86 -16.37 -12.18
C VAL A 349 -5.84 -15.54 -10.89
N MET A 350 -6.51 -14.38 -10.87
CA MET A 350 -6.33 -13.42 -9.78
C MET A 350 -6.95 -13.87 -8.46
N ASN A 351 -8.21 -14.35 -8.44
CA ASN A 351 -8.88 -14.78 -7.22
C ASN A 351 -8.20 -15.98 -6.54
N PRO A 352 -7.75 -17.05 -7.27
CA PRO A 352 -6.93 -18.09 -6.67
C PRO A 352 -5.66 -17.56 -6.01
N TYR A 353 -4.97 -16.64 -6.70
CA TYR A 353 -3.73 -16.06 -6.18
C TYR A 353 -3.97 -15.15 -4.96
N ILE A 354 -5.02 -14.34 -4.97
CA ILE A 354 -5.44 -13.53 -3.80
C ILE A 354 -5.67 -14.43 -2.58
N LEU A 355 -6.41 -15.53 -2.74
CA LEU A 355 -6.66 -16.47 -1.65
C LEU A 355 -5.38 -17.13 -1.12
N ASN A 356 -4.45 -17.46 -2.01
CA ASN A 356 -3.15 -18.00 -1.63
C ASN A 356 -2.42 -17.03 -0.70
N VAL A 357 -2.16 -15.82 -1.17
CA VAL A 357 -1.36 -14.81 -0.45
C VAL A 357 -2.07 -14.31 0.80
N SER A 358 -3.39 -14.03 0.73
CA SER A 358 -4.14 -13.52 1.89
C SER A 358 -4.19 -14.55 3.02
N THR A 359 -4.40 -15.83 2.70
CA THR A 359 -4.41 -16.90 3.70
C THR A 359 -3.01 -17.10 4.29
N ALA A 360 -1.95 -17.17 3.46
CA ALA A 360 -0.59 -17.32 3.94
C ALA A 360 -0.14 -16.16 4.82
N SER A 361 -0.47 -14.91 4.43
CA SER A 361 -0.18 -13.72 5.23
C SER A 361 -0.86 -13.75 6.59
N ARG A 362 -2.14 -14.18 6.65
CA ARG A 362 -2.88 -14.34 7.90
C ARG A 362 -2.27 -15.44 8.77
N LEU A 363 -2.01 -16.61 8.22
CA LEU A 363 -1.37 -17.73 8.95
C LEU A 363 0.00 -17.33 9.54
N CYS A 364 0.81 -16.60 8.77
CA CYS A 364 2.10 -16.10 9.25
C CYS A 364 1.91 -15.07 10.38
N SER A 365 1.00 -14.11 10.23
CA SER A 365 0.68 -13.12 11.25
C SER A 365 0.21 -13.78 12.55
N GLU A 366 -0.70 -14.75 12.47
CA GLU A 366 -1.19 -15.52 13.62
C GLU A 366 -0.06 -16.29 14.31
N ALA A 367 0.72 -17.04 13.53
CA ALA A 367 1.75 -17.94 14.07
C ALA A 367 2.97 -17.21 14.61
N LEU A 368 3.46 -16.20 13.90
CA LEU A 368 4.72 -15.54 14.21
C LEU A 368 4.54 -14.19 14.93
N CYS A 369 3.50 -13.44 14.60
CA CYS A 369 3.29 -12.06 15.05
C CYS A 369 2.09 -11.90 15.99
N GLN A 370 1.49 -12.98 16.51
CA GLN A 370 0.37 -12.96 17.47
C GLN A 370 -0.85 -12.16 16.95
N SER A 371 -1.07 -12.12 15.64
CA SER A 371 -2.07 -11.26 14.97
C SER A 371 -1.90 -9.76 15.26
N ARG A 372 -0.76 -9.31 15.81
CA ARG A 372 -0.43 -7.93 16.16
C ARG A 372 0.62 -7.31 15.24
N GLY A 373 0.86 -7.91 14.10
CA GLY A 373 1.81 -7.47 13.11
C GLY A 373 1.64 -8.21 11.80
N ARG A 374 2.37 -7.77 10.77
CA ARG A 374 2.49 -8.48 9.50
C ARG A 374 3.86 -9.09 9.35
N CYS A 375 3.94 -10.19 8.60
CA CYS A 375 5.21 -10.82 8.28
C CYS A 375 5.96 -10.01 7.22
N VAL A 376 7.27 -9.86 7.41
CA VAL A 376 8.19 -9.18 6.50
C VAL A 376 9.38 -10.08 6.25
N ARG A 377 9.75 -10.30 4.99
CA ARG A 377 10.88 -11.14 4.60
C ARG A 377 12.20 -10.66 5.21
N LYS A 378 12.93 -11.54 5.89
CA LYS A 378 14.20 -11.24 6.59
C LYS A 378 15.29 -10.76 5.64
N ARG A 379 15.42 -11.43 4.53
CA ARG A 379 16.37 -11.10 3.47
C ARG A 379 15.58 -10.60 2.28
N TRP A 380 15.62 -9.31 2.07
CA TRP A 380 14.81 -8.63 1.06
C TRP A 380 15.04 -9.15 -0.37
N ASP A 381 16.23 -9.72 -0.64
CA ASP A 381 16.68 -10.23 -1.94
C ASP A 381 16.35 -11.71 -2.18
N ASP A 382 15.88 -12.45 -1.17
CA ASP A 382 15.50 -13.86 -1.32
C ASP A 382 14.22 -14.03 -2.16
N ASP A 383 14.13 -15.12 -2.91
CA ASP A 383 12.95 -15.52 -3.67
C ASP A 383 11.99 -16.34 -2.79
N VAL A 384 11.54 -15.75 -1.70
CA VAL A 384 10.65 -16.34 -0.71
C VAL A 384 9.39 -15.47 -0.57
N PHE A 385 8.23 -16.09 -0.68
CA PHE A 385 6.93 -15.41 -0.72
C PHE A 385 6.00 -15.94 0.36
N LEU A 386 5.00 -15.15 0.72
CA LEU A 386 3.89 -15.56 1.59
C LEU A 386 2.90 -16.38 0.75
N HIS A 387 3.25 -17.65 0.51
CA HIS A 387 2.43 -18.61 -0.21
C HIS A 387 2.10 -19.82 0.67
N LEU A 388 0.95 -20.42 0.39
CA LEU A 388 0.52 -21.67 1.01
C LEU A 388 1.33 -22.87 0.47
N ASP A 389 1.71 -23.80 1.33
CA ASP A 389 2.31 -25.06 0.89
C ASP A 389 1.24 -25.91 0.14
N PRO A 390 1.41 -26.17 -1.18
CA PRO A 390 0.41 -26.88 -1.98
C PRO A 390 0.26 -28.36 -1.59
N ARG A 391 1.19 -28.93 -0.79
CA ARG A 391 1.07 -30.28 -0.25
C ARG A 391 0.02 -30.36 0.86
N ARG A 392 -0.19 -29.25 1.57
CA ARG A 392 -1.08 -29.15 2.73
C ARG A 392 -2.37 -28.40 2.42
N TYR A 393 -2.26 -27.28 1.71
CA TYR A 393 -3.39 -26.41 1.43
C TYR A 393 -3.87 -26.57 -0.02
N ARG A 394 -5.19 -26.55 -0.20
CA ARG A 394 -5.81 -26.58 -1.53
C ARG A 394 -6.79 -25.44 -1.69
N ILE A 395 -6.70 -24.76 -2.82
CA ILE A 395 -7.64 -23.73 -3.24
C ILE A 395 -8.58 -24.36 -4.23
N GLU A 396 -9.86 -24.48 -3.89
CA GLU A 396 -10.83 -25.21 -4.70
C GLU A 396 -12.23 -24.61 -4.63
N ARG A 397 -12.97 -24.78 -5.71
CA ARG A 397 -14.38 -24.37 -5.79
C ARG A 397 -15.27 -25.61 -5.58
N ARG A 398 -15.92 -25.73 -4.42
CA ARG A 398 -16.86 -26.80 -4.10
C ARG A 398 -18.29 -26.27 -4.03
N ARG A 399 -19.02 -26.27 -5.15
CA ARG A 399 -20.44 -25.85 -5.25
C ARG A 399 -20.72 -24.46 -4.65
N GLY A 400 -19.79 -23.50 -4.76
CA GLY A 400 -19.91 -22.18 -4.17
C GLY A 400 -18.70 -21.31 -4.46
N PRO A 401 -18.40 -20.32 -3.62
CA PRO A 401 -17.22 -19.48 -3.75
C PRO A 401 -15.93 -20.31 -3.63
N LEU A 402 -14.84 -19.76 -4.16
CA LEU A 402 -13.50 -20.32 -4.03
C LEU A 402 -13.07 -20.30 -2.55
N THR A 403 -12.52 -21.38 -2.05
CA THR A 403 -12.14 -21.54 -0.63
C THR A 403 -10.81 -22.25 -0.48
N VAL A 404 -10.16 -22.03 0.66
CA VAL A 404 -8.93 -22.74 1.05
C VAL A 404 -9.29 -23.85 2.05
N SER A 405 -8.81 -25.06 1.79
CA SER A 405 -8.84 -26.18 2.74
C SER A 405 -7.40 -26.50 3.21
N GLY A 406 -7.22 -26.96 4.46
CA GLY A 406 -5.90 -27.28 5.04
C GLY A 406 -5.78 -27.00 6.54
N GLY A 407 -6.71 -26.23 7.11
CA GLY A 407 -6.76 -25.92 8.55
C GLY A 407 -5.82 -24.77 8.96
N GLY A 408 -5.51 -24.69 10.25
CA GLY A 408 -4.58 -23.71 10.82
C GLY A 408 -3.10 -24.02 10.50
N PRO A 409 -2.15 -23.16 10.93
CA PRO A 409 -0.74 -23.36 10.67
C PRO A 409 -0.23 -24.64 11.35
N SER A 410 0.52 -25.45 10.62
CA SER A 410 1.24 -26.62 11.17
C SER A 410 2.56 -26.18 11.80
N ARG A 411 3.21 -27.10 12.50
CA ARG A 411 4.57 -26.86 13.00
C ARG A 411 5.55 -26.57 11.86
N ASP A 412 5.44 -27.26 10.73
CA ASP A 412 6.30 -27.04 9.57
C ASP A 412 6.06 -25.64 8.97
N ASP A 413 4.82 -25.16 8.94
CA ASP A 413 4.50 -23.79 8.51
C ASP A 413 5.13 -22.76 9.46
N VAL A 414 5.01 -22.97 10.78
CA VAL A 414 5.60 -22.07 11.78
C VAL A 414 7.13 -22.03 11.65
N ASP A 415 7.77 -23.19 11.54
CA ASP A 415 9.22 -23.30 11.38
C ASP A 415 9.69 -22.67 10.06
N TRP A 416 8.87 -22.72 9.01
CA TRP A 416 9.16 -22.09 7.74
C TRP A 416 9.01 -20.57 7.83
N PHE A 417 7.92 -20.06 8.40
CA PHE A 417 7.72 -18.62 8.64
C PHE A 417 8.83 -18.05 9.53
N ASP A 418 9.18 -18.75 10.62
CA ASP A 418 10.22 -18.30 11.54
C ASP A 418 11.59 -18.19 10.87
N ARG A 419 11.92 -19.08 9.94
CA ARG A 419 13.20 -19.01 9.20
C ARG A 419 13.27 -17.83 8.24
N HIS A 420 12.15 -17.47 7.60
CA HIS A 420 12.17 -16.57 6.45
C HIS A 420 11.59 -15.18 6.72
N PHE A 421 10.79 -15.01 7.78
CA PHE A 421 10.08 -13.78 8.05
C PHE A 421 10.35 -13.25 9.47
N ASP A 422 10.26 -11.94 9.61
CA ASP A 422 10.16 -11.20 10.86
C ASP A 422 8.79 -10.52 10.97
N CYS A 423 8.52 -9.90 12.13
CA CYS A 423 7.27 -9.17 12.38
C CYS A 423 7.47 -7.67 12.29
N MET A 424 6.65 -7.00 11.48
CA MET A 424 6.40 -5.57 11.57
C MET A 424 5.15 -5.37 12.43
N CYS A 425 5.34 -4.91 13.66
CA CYS A 425 4.28 -4.80 14.66
C CYS A 425 3.34 -3.61 14.39
N TYR A 426 2.10 -3.69 14.88
CA TYR A 426 1.10 -2.61 14.72
C TYR A 426 1.12 -1.57 15.84
N ASP A 427 1.99 -1.73 16.81
CA ASP A 427 2.29 -0.78 17.88
C ASP A 427 3.75 -0.92 18.31
N GLU A 428 4.20 -0.06 19.22
CA GLU A 428 5.58 -0.04 19.71
C GLU A 428 5.97 -1.30 20.53
N SER A 429 4.99 -2.12 20.93
CA SER A 429 5.24 -3.30 21.72
C SER A 429 5.67 -4.47 20.83
N PRO A 430 6.68 -5.26 21.24
CA PRO A 430 7.07 -6.45 20.48
C PRO A 430 5.88 -7.39 20.26
N CYS A 431 5.67 -7.79 19.03
CA CYS A 431 4.60 -8.70 18.64
C CYS A 431 5.08 -10.08 18.19
N ARG A 432 6.42 -10.28 18.04
CA ARG A 432 6.96 -11.57 17.67
C ARG A 432 6.78 -12.55 18.83
N SER A 433 6.27 -13.74 18.55
CA SER A 433 6.19 -14.83 19.52
C SER A 433 7.60 -15.29 19.90
N VAL A 434 7.94 -15.24 21.19
CA VAL A 434 9.21 -15.75 21.73
C VAL A 434 9.07 -17.21 22.16
N GLU A 435 7.84 -17.72 22.22
CA GLU A 435 7.59 -19.09 22.67
C GLU A 435 7.72 -20.09 21.53
N THR A 436 8.66 -21.01 21.68
CA THR A 436 8.57 -22.31 21.02
C THR A 436 7.19 -22.89 21.28
N PHE A 437 6.40 -23.09 20.24
CA PHE A 437 5.11 -23.77 20.30
C PHE A 437 5.31 -25.10 21.06
N ASN A 438 4.91 -25.10 22.32
CA ASN A 438 4.68 -26.36 23.01
C ASN A 438 3.50 -27.01 22.31
N ALA A 439 3.78 -28.03 21.52
CA ALA A 439 2.82 -28.77 20.76
C ALA A 439 1.60 -29.10 21.64
N VAL A 440 0.43 -28.63 21.24
CA VAL A 440 -0.81 -29.29 21.63
C VAL A 440 -0.68 -30.70 21.09
N GLN A 441 -0.54 -31.63 21.99
CA GLN A 441 -0.52 -33.07 21.67
C GLN A 441 -1.83 -33.39 20.94
N ASP A 442 -1.74 -33.57 19.65
CA ASP A 442 -2.70 -34.36 18.90
C ASP A 442 -2.53 -35.81 19.35
N ASP A 443 -3.40 -36.22 20.25
CA ASP A 443 -3.47 -37.62 20.68
C ASP A 443 -4.19 -38.42 19.58
N PRO A 444 -3.48 -39.32 18.87
CA PRO A 444 -4.12 -40.13 17.84
C PRO A 444 -4.82 -41.31 18.49
N PHE A 445 -6.12 -41.35 18.36
CA PHE A 445 -6.93 -42.54 18.26
C PHE A 445 -6.43 -43.80 19.04
N HIS A 446 -7.01 -44.04 20.23
CA HIS A 446 -7.21 -45.39 20.71
C HIS A 446 -8.59 -45.89 20.39
N ALA A 447 -8.65 -46.70 19.36
CA ALA A 447 -9.78 -47.56 19.09
C ALA A 447 -9.77 -48.75 20.05
N GLY A 448 -10.87 -48.96 20.73
CA GLY A 448 -11.32 -50.29 21.09
C GLY A 448 -10.98 -50.84 22.47
N SER A 449 -11.94 -50.82 23.40
CA SER A 449 -12.36 -52.07 24.06
C SER A 449 -13.67 -51.82 24.86
N ARG A 450 -14.63 -52.69 24.57
CA ARG A 450 -15.90 -52.82 25.33
C ARG A 450 -15.63 -53.34 26.72
N SER A 451 -16.22 -52.76 27.76
CA SER A 451 -16.85 -53.58 28.80
C SER A 451 -17.91 -52.79 29.59
N SER A 452 -18.95 -53.47 29.83
CA SER A 452 -20.19 -53.17 30.52
C SER A 452 -20.04 -52.78 31.99
N GLY A 453 -20.96 -51.92 32.48
CA GLY A 453 -21.35 -52.07 33.87
C GLY A 453 -21.71 -50.80 34.65
N ARG A 454 -23.02 -50.63 34.82
CA ARG A 454 -23.72 -50.04 35.99
C ARG A 454 -23.70 -48.52 36.23
N ARG A 455 -24.93 -47.96 36.07
CA ARG A 455 -25.44 -46.80 36.85
C ARG A 455 -25.55 -47.15 38.34
N PRO A 456 -25.45 -46.14 39.25
CA PRO A 456 -26.64 -45.54 39.85
C PRO A 456 -26.52 -44.00 40.01
N SER A 457 -27.59 -43.29 39.74
CA SER A 457 -28.67 -42.68 40.50
C SER A 457 -28.29 -41.50 41.41
N VAL A 458 -28.77 -40.34 40.97
CA VAL A 458 -29.55 -39.29 41.71
C VAL A 458 -28.98 -38.73 43.02
N GLY A 459 -28.85 -37.41 43.03
CA GLY A 459 -28.71 -36.61 44.26
C GLY A 459 -28.84 -35.12 43.96
N SER A 460 -30.08 -34.64 43.98
CA SER A 460 -30.42 -33.22 44.04
C SER A 460 -30.00 -32.57 45.37
N TYR A 461 -29.62 -31.29 45.33
CA TYR A 461 -29.91 -30.25 46.33
C TYR A 461 -29.53 -28.90 45.70
N PHE A 462 -30.45 -28.08 45.33
CA PHE A 462 -31.26 -27.04 45.96
C PHE A 462 -30.46 -25.89 46.57
N LEU A 463 -30.66 -24.74 45.89
CA LEU A 463 -30.94 -23.37 46.43
C LEU A 463 -29.98 -22.73 47.45
N LEU A 464 -29.56 -21.53 47.08
CA LEU A 464 -30.02 -20.32 47.82
C LEU A 464 -29.69 -19.00 47.09
N MET A 465 -30.76 -18.24 46.86
CA MET A 465 -30.78 -16.84 46.48
C MET A 465 -30.22 -15.97 47.65
N ALA A 466 -29.68 -14.82 47.35
CA ALA A 466 -29.98 -13.58 48.04
C ALA A 466 -29.70 -12.35 47.18
N ALA A 467 -30.75 -11.61 46.94
CA ALA A 467 -30.77 -10.26 46.44
C ALA A 467 -30.59 -9.25 47.54
N ALA A 468 -30.05 -8.08 47.21
CA ALA A 468 -30.32 -6.78 47.86
C ALA A 468 -29.84 -5.69 46.91
N THR A 469 -30.68 -5.05 46.17
CA THR A 469 -31.51 -3.86 46.33
C THR A 469 -30.81 -2.63 46.95
N SER A 470 -30.68 -1.62 46.09
CA SER A 470 -31.22 -0.24 46.22
C SER A 470 -30.44 0.79 47.06
N LEU A 471 -30.15 1.92 46.50
CA LEU A 471 -30.89 3.17 46.53
C LEU A 471 -29.98 4.42 46.55
N LEU A 472 -30.41 5.40 45.78
CA LEU A 472 -30.27 6.86 45.93
C LEU A 472 -28.85 7.46 45.86
N GLY A 473 -28.65 8.58 45.25
CA GLY A 473 -29.57 9.66 44.89
C GLY A 473 -28.82 10.77 44.16
N ALA A 474 -29.57 11.45 43.43
CA ALA A 474 -29.31 12.71 42.73
C ALA A 474 -28.72 13.79 43.65
N LEU A 475 -27.95 14.69 43.06
CA LEU A 475 -28.17 16.14 43.05
C LEU A 475 -26.90 16.90 42.67
N LEU A 476 -27.11 17.82 41.72
CA LEU A 476 -26.48 19.15 41.58
C LEU A 476 -25.05 19.26 41.04
N GLY A 477 -24.98 19.93 39.92
CA GLY A 477 -23.85 20.70 39.43
C GLY A 477 -23.86 20.79 37.91
#